data_6e57c936aa3d616f1a2900773b938385
#
_entry.id   6e57c936aa3d616f1a2900773b938385
#
_cell.length_a   1.000
_cell.length_b   1.000
_cell.length_c   1.000
_cell.angle_alpha   90.00
_cell.angle_beta   90.00
_cell.angle_gamma   90.00
#
_symmetry.space_group_name_H-M   'P 1'
#
loop_
_entity.id
_entity.type
_entity.pdbx_description
1 polymer ?
#
loop_
_entity_poly.entity_id
_entity_poly.type
_entity_poly.pdbx_seq_one_letter_code
_entity_poly.pdbx_strand_id
1 'polypeptide(L)'
;QMDIIDEQLDTIGKTFLGLTFGCARCHDHKFDPIPTADYYALAGILKSTKTMENFRVVAKWNETQLANKEVLASQDRRQKKIATSKKTIATTIQAAKQDILKASRRRAGDYLLVATVTWMKSQLLAGRKPLGDTPQGIKQPGVIVREAESYDRGNAAKLTTGYGQGIGVIASGAGLSTAEYDVTIKKAGTFRLEVRQAAAQSRPCRILVNGGLAHPAALGRTTGSWYPNTQKWGVEALAELKAGKNTIRIDRQGPFPHIDKFLLAPITDTGSGSINALSQLASKVPNRDALHPAVLQQWVAHLETTRDDKTSPLALWHHVVSGATSTPPTTGPRIGKHAKQPLSNLAIG
;
A
#
# COMPACT_ATOMS: atom_id res chain seq x y z
N GLN A 1 6.35 40.03 21.23
CA GLN A 1 7.33 39.82 22.34
C GLN A 1 6.74 40.17 23.67
N MET A 2 6.12 41.38 23.83
CA MET A 2 5.60 41.85 25.13
C MET A 2 4.49 40.95 25.69
N ASP A 3 3.62 40.38 24.83
CA ASP A 3 2.54 39.49 25.31
C ASP A 3 3.08 38.19 25.91
N ILE A 4 4.17 37.67 25.33
CA ILE A 4 4.87 36.50 25.91
C ILE A 4 5.53 36.80 27.23
N ILE A 5 6.13 37.99 27.37
CA ILE A 5 6.73 38.45 28.62
C ILE A 5 5.63 38.64 29.68
N ASP A 6 4.49 39.18 29.28
CA ASP A 6 3.31 39.35 30.14
C ASP A 6 2.83 38.02 30.72
N GLU A 7 2.65 37.01 29.87
CA GLU A 7 2.29 35.65 30.31
C GLU A 7 3.35 35.02 31.24
N GLN A 8 4.63 35.28 30.99
CA GLN A 8 5.72 34.80 31.84
C GLN A 8 5.66 35.45 33.21
N LEU A 9 5.46 36.78 33.28
CA LEU A 9 5.32 37.53 34.54
C LEU A 9 4.08 37.12 35.31
N ASP A 10 2.95 36.95 34.63
CA ASP A 10 1.70 36.54 35.25
C ASP A 10 1.83 35.09 35.82
N THR A 11 2.49 34.20 35.07
CA THR A 11 2.78 32.82 35.52
C THR A 11 3.71 32.82 36.74
N ILE A 12 4.80 33.58 36.73
CA ILE A 12 5.75 33.70 37.84
C ILE A 12 5.05 34.27 39.06
N GLY A 13 4.31 35.36 38.86
CA GLY A 13 3.57 36.03 39.92
C GLY A 13 2.56 35.12 40.62
N LYS A 14 1.72 34.47 39.85
CA LYS A 14 0.71 33.55 40.38
C LYS A 14 1.31 32.32 41.03
N THR A 15 2.35 31.73 40.42
CA THR A 15 2.92 30.46 40.89
C THR A 15 3.76 30.62 42.17
N PHE A 16 4.58 31.65 42.22
CA PHE A 16 5.58 31.80 43.31
C PHE A 16 5.21 32.85 44.35
N LEU A 17 4.44 33.87 43.97
CA LEU A 17 4.11 35.00 44.84
C LEU A 17 2.62 35.08 45.18
N GLY A 18 1.76 34.38 44.47
CA GLY A 18 0.31 34.49 44.64
C GLY A 18 -0.27 35.85 44.20
N LEU A 19 0.45 36.57 43.32
CA LEU A 19 0.13 37.93 42.88
C LEU A 19 -0.25 37.96 41.39
N THR A 20 -1.16 38.85 41.00
CA THR A 20 -1.61 39.03 39.63
C THR A 20 -0.89 40.21 38.95
N PHE A 21 0.32 39.98 38.45
CA PHE A 21 1.15 41.03 37.84
C PHE A 21 0.56 41.65 36.57
N GLY A 22 -0.26 40.89 35.79
CA GLY A 22 -0.80 41.35 34.51
C GLY A 22 -1.61 42.67 34.64
N CYS A 23 -2.27 42.94 35.77
CA CYS A 23 -3.01 44.17 35.97
C CYS A 23 -2.09 45.42 36.03
N ALA A 24 -0.88 45.24 36.54
CA ALA A 24 0.09 46.33 36.69
C ALA A 24 0.75 46.74 35.34
N ARG A 25 0.46 46.06 34.25
CA ARG A 25 0.91 46.43 32.92
C ARG A 25 0.38 47.81 32.45
N CYS A 26 -0.85 48.16 32.83
CA CYS A 26 -1.50 49.39 32.36
C CYS A 26 -1.66 50.47 33.44
N HIS A 27 -1.80 50.07 34.70
CA HIS A 27 -1.98 50.97 35.84
C HIS A 27 -1.49 50.26 37.11
N ASP A 28 -1.23 51.01 38.18
CA ASP A 28 -0.85 50.43 39.47
C ASP A 28 -1.92 49.44 39.94
N HIS A 29 -1.51 48.32 40.49
CA HIS A 29 -2.44 47.25 40.87
C HIS A 29 -3.42 47.76 41.91
N LYS A 30 -4.71 47.45 41.76
CA LYS A 30 -5.77 48.03 42.57
C LYS A 30 -5.71 47.58 44.04
N PHE A 31 -5.30 46.36 44.29
CA PHE A 31 -5.36 45.74 45.63
C PHE A 31 -3.98 45.41 46.21
N ASP A 32 -3.03 45.04 45.38
CA ASP A 32 -1.68 44.65 45.78
C ASP A 32 -0.71 45.82 45.58
N PRO A 33 0.35 45.93 46.39
CA PRO A 33 1.31 47.03 46.28
C PRO A 33 2.29 46.84 45.12
N ILE A 34 1.76 46.71 43.89
CA ILE A 34 2.51 46.52 42.66
C ILE A 34 2.33 47.74 41.77
N PRO A 35 3.23 48.71 41.78
CA PRO A 35 3.19 49.80 40.82
C PRO A 35 3.55 49.34 39.41
N THR A 36 3.03 50.04 38.39
CA THR A 36 3.36 49.81 36.98
C THR A 36 4.87 49.81 36.74
N ALA A 37 5.63 50.61 37.48
CA ALA A 37 7.08 50.66 37.39
C ALA A 37 7.74 49.31 37.71
N ASP A 38 7.25 48.57 38.72
CA ASP A 38 7.79 47.26 39.10
C ASP A 38 7.46 46.19 38.05
N TYR A 39 6.26 46.25 37.42
CA TYR A 39 5.92 45.41 36.29
C TYR A 39 6.96 45.56 35.17
N TYR A 40 7.26 46.82 34.78
CA TYR A 40 8.21 47.06 33.67
C TYR A 40 9.66 46.79 34.09
N ALA A 41 10.02 46.92 35.35
CA ALA A 41 11.33 46.50 35.84
C ALA A 41 11.52 44.99 35.66
N LEU A 42 10.54 44.17 36.09
CA LEU A 42 10.54 42.71 35.88
C LEU A 42 10.46 42.33 34.40
N ALA A 43 9.63 43.01 33.61
CA ALA A 43 9.56 42.82 32.18
C ALA A 43 10.90 43.11 31.49
N GLY A 44 11.66 44.10 31.98
CA GLY A 44 13.00 44.44 31.53
C GLY A 44 13.99 43.29 31.73
N ILE A 45 13.91 42.55 32.81
CA ILE A 45 14.73 41.37 33.08
C ILE A 45 14.46 40.29 32.03
N LEU A 46 13.18 39.95 31.83
CA LEU A 46 12.78 38.92 30.83
C LEU A 46 13.06 39.37 29.38
N LYS A 47 12.93 40.67 29.09
CA LYS A 47 13.25 41.26 27.80
C LYS A 47 14.74 41.20 27.48
N SER A 48 15.59 41.37 28.49
CA SER A 48 17.06 41.29 28.38
C SER A 48 17.57 39.84 28.33
N THR A 49 16.73 38.86 28.72
CA THR A 49 17.06 37.45 28.72
C THR A 49 16.64 36.85 27.38
N LYS A 50 17.56 36.15 26.71
CA LYS A 50 17.26 35.47 25.44
C LYS A 50 16.51 34.15 25.68
N THR A 51 15.21 34.25 25.95
CA THR A 51 14.34 33.08 26.24
C THR A 51 13.89 32.36 24.98
N MET A 52 13.91 33.04 23.82
CA MET A 52 13.44 32.49 22.53
C MET A 52 14.42 32.75 21.40
N GLU A 53 14.53 31.82 20.47
CA GLU A 53 15.34 31.98 19.25
C GLU A 53 14.70 33.00 18.28
N ASN A 54 13.37 32.97 18.16
CA ASN A 54 12.62 33.95 17.38
C ASN A 54 11.18 34.12 17.91
N PHE A 55 10.54 35.22 17.49
CA PHE A 55 9.19 35.62 17.91
C PHE A 55 8.22 35.75 16.71
N ARG A 56 8.52 35.13 15.56
CA ARG A 56 7.75 35.36 14.33
C ARG A 56 6.38 34.64 14.35
N VAL A 57 6.27 33.49 13.73
CA VAL A 57 4.97 32.82 13.57
C VAL A 57 4.68 31.85 14.70
N VAL A 58 5.71 31.09 15.09
CA VAL A 58 5.70 30.18 16.22
C VAL A 58 6.90 30.52 17.09
N ALA A 59 6.65 30.90 18.33
CA ALA A 59 7.72 31.19 19.29
C ALA A 59 8.52 29.91 19.54
N LYS A 60 9.81 29.96 19.29
CA LYS A 60 10.72 28.84 19.54
C LYS A 60 11.58 29.15 20.76
N TRP A 61 11.41 28.36 21.81
CA TRP A 61 12.16 28.49 23.05
C TRP A 61 13.64 28.23 22.84
N ASN A 62 14.49 28.98 23.52
CA ASN A 62 15.91 28.77 23.59
C ASN A 62 16.22 27.72 24.66
N GLU A 63 16.09 26.43 24.29
CA GLU A 63 16.28 25.32 25.23
C GLU A 63 17.74 25.00 25.43
N THR A 64 18.18 24.88 26.67
CA THR A 64 19.53 24.41 27.00
C THR A 64 19.43 23.04 27.65
N GLN A 65 20.17 22.08 27.15
CA GLN A 65 20.20 20.73 27.70
C GLN A 65 20.94 20.71 29.03
N LEU A 66 20.25 20.35 30.10
CA LEU A 66 20.81 20.20 31.44
C LEU A 66 21.45 18.81 31.64
N ALA A 67 22.31 18.39 30.74
CA ALA A 67 23.00 17.12 30.83
C ALA A 67 24.51 17.32 30.98
N ASN A 68 25.18 16.37 31.65
CA ASN A 68 26.64 16.41 31.75
C ASN A 68 27.28 16.17 30.34
N LYS A 69 28.55 16.56 30.19
CA LYS A 69 29.28 16.48 28.93
C LYS A 69 29.32 15.07 28.37
N GLU A 70 29.36 14.04 29.19
CA GLU A 70 29.41 12.63 28.77
C GLU A 70 28.07 12.16 28.13
N VAL A 71 26.95 12.57 28.75
CA VAL A 71 25.61 12.27 28.20
C VAL A 71 25.42 12.98 26.87
N LEU A 72 25.79 14.26 26.78
CA LEU A 72 25.73 15.01 25.50
C LEU A 72 26.59 14.38 24.42
N ALA A 73 27.81 13.98 24.73
CA ALA A 73 28.69 13.30 23.80
C ALA A 73 28.15 11.93 23.37
N SER A 74 27.49 11.20 24.27
CA SER A 74 26.84 9.92 23.95
C SER A 74 25.63 10.11 23.03
N GLN A 75 24.81 11.13 23.27
CA GLN A 75 23.69 11.50 22.40
C GLN A 75 24.18 11.90 21.01
N ASP A 76 25.21 12.73 20.90
CA ASP A 76 25.77 13.13 19.61
C ASP A 76 26.30 11.92 18.83
N ARG A 77 27.06 11.02 19.48
CA ARG A 77 27.49 9.75 18.86
C ARG A 77 26.31 8.91 18.36
N ARG A 78 25.25 8.82 19.15
CA ARG A 78 24.03 8.10 18.76
C ARG A 78 23.33 8.73 17.56
N GLN A 79 23.17 10.05 17.56
CA GLN A 79 22.59 10.79 16.43
C GLN A 79 23.41 10.63 15.14
N LYS A 80 24.72 10.72 15.23
CA LYS A 80 25.64 10.49 14.09
C LYS A 80 25.49 9.05 13.55
N LYS A 81 25.40 8.04 14.45
CA LYS A 81 25.18 6.65 14.07
C LYS A 81 23.83 6.45 13.38
N ILE A 82 22.77 7.06 13.90
CA ILE A 82 21.42 7.03 13.29
C ILE A 82 21.45 7.67 11.90
N ALA A 83 22.06 8.84 11.76
CA ALA A 83 22.16 9.54 10.48
C ALA A 83 22.93 8.71 9.43
N THR A 84 24.05 8.11 9.84
CA THR A 84 24.82 7.21 8.97
C THR A 84 24.03 5.99 8.56
N SER A 85 23.36 5.34 9.52
CA SER A 85 22.51 4.17 9.23
C SER A 85 21.35 4.51 8.28
N LYS A 86 20.68 5.64 8.48
CA LYS A 86 19.62 6.12 7.57
C LYS A 86 20.15 6.34 6.15
N LYS A 87 21.33 6.95 6.01
CA LYS A 87 21.98 7.15 4.70
C LYS A 87 22.30 5.81 4.04
N THR A 88 22.89 4.86 4.77
CA THR A 88 23.20 3.52 4.27
C THR A 88 21.94 2.79 3.80
N ILE A 89 20.87 2.82 4.60
CA ILE A 89 19.58 2.22 4.22
C ILE A 89 19.07 2.84 2.91
N ALA A 90 19.06 4.17 2.81
CA ALA A 90 18.59 4.86 1.61
C ALA A 90 19.40 4.48 0.37
N THR A 91 20.73 4.44 0.47
CA THR A 91 21.61 4.04 -0.66
C THR A 91 21.41 2.58 -1.04
N THR A 92 21.27 1.69 -0.07
CA THR A 92 20.99 0.25 -0.32
C THR A 92 19.66 0.05 -1.03
N ILE A 93 18.60 0.74 -0.58
CA ILE A 93 17.28 0.70 -1.23
C ILE A 93 17.39 1.20 -2.67
N GLN A 94 18.07 2.30 -2.92
CA GLN A 94 18.21 2.83 -4.27
C GLN A 94 19.01 1.89 -5.19
N ALA A 95 20.09 1.28 -4.70
CA ALA A 95 20.85 0.28 -5.44
C ALA A 95 19.97 -0.92 -5.81
N ALA A 96 19.25 -1.49 -4.84
CA ALA A 96 18.34 -2.61 -5.08
C ALA A 96 17.23 -2.26 -6.09
N LYS A 97 16.66 -1.04 -6.01
CA LYS A 97 15.69 -0.56 -7.00
C LYS A 97 16.28 -0.52 -8.41
N GLN A 98 17.49 -0.01 -8.57
CA GLN A 98 18.15 0.04 -9.87
C GLN A 98 18.45 -1.34 -10.44
N ASP A 99 18.83 -2.30 -9.60
CA ASP A 99 19.07 -3.69 -10.02
C ASP A 99 17.78 -4.35 -10.48
N ILE A 100 16.65 -4.18 -9.75
CA ILE A 100 15.33 -4.66 -10.16
C ILE A 100 14.92 -4.05 -11.51
N LEU A 101 15.09 -2.74 -11.68
CA LEU A 101 14.77 -2.05 -12.94
C LEU A 101 15.62 -2.56 -14.11
N LYS A 102 16.92 -2.73 -13.90
CA LYS A 102 17.85 -3.25 -14.91
C LYS A 102 17.50 -4.68 -15.33
N ALA A 103 17.20 -5.55 -14.35
CA ALA A 103 16.76 -6.92 -14.61
C ALA A 103 15.42 -6.95 -15.35
N SER A 104 14.45 -6.11 -14.92
CA SER A 104 13.12 -6.04 -15.54
C SER A 104 13.15 -5.52 -16.98
N ARG A 105 14.03 -4.55 -17.29
CA ARG A 105 14.21 -4.04 -18.67
C ARG A 105 14.68 -5.13 -19.64
N ARG A 106 15.54 -6.04 -19.20
CA ARG A 106 16.01 -7.18 -20.00
C ARG A 106 14.87 -8.16 -20.34
N ARG A 107 13.81 -8.15 -19.54
CA ARG A 107 12.64 -9.02 -19.66
C ARG A 107 11.35 -8.24 -20.02
N ALA A 108 11.48 -7.06 -20.62
CA ALA A 108 10.32 -6.19 -20.89
C ALA A 108 9.21 -6.88 -21.69
N GLY A 109 9.58 -7.71 -22.68
CA GLY A 109 8.60 -8.50 -23.45
C GLY A 109 7.84 -9.52 -22.60
N ASP A 110 8.52 -10.19 -21.66
CA ASP A 110 7.90 -11.13 -20.72
C ASP A 110 6.90 -10.39 -19.81
N TYR A 111 7.33 -9.24 -19.27
CA TYR A 111 6.45 -8.41 -18.45
C TYR A 111 5.23 -7.91 -19.22
N LEU A 112 5.42 -7.42 -20.44
CA LEU A 112 4.34 -6.95 -21.29
C LEU A 112 3.32 -8.07 -21.56
N LEU A 113 3.79 -9.25 -21.95
CA LEU A 113 2.93 -10.39 -22.24
C LEU A 113 2.13 -10.83 -21.02
N VAL A 114 2.77 -11.05 -19.88
CA VAL A 114 2.10 -11.48 -18.64
C VAL A 114 1.16 -10.40 -18.12
N ALA A 115 1.56 -9.14 -18.17
CA ALA A 115 0.72 -8.02 -17.79
C ALA A 115 -0.50 -7.87 -18.70
N THR A 116 -0.35 -8.09 -20.01
CA THR A 116 -1.47 -8.04 -20.97
C THR A 116 -2.51 -9.11 -20.65
N VAL A 117 -2.09 -10.35 -20.41
CA VAL A 117 -3.02 -11.42 -20.01
C VAL A 117 -3.73 -11.07 -18.70
N THR A 118 -3.00 -10.54 -17.72
CA THR A 118 -3.57 -10.12 -16.45
C THR A 118 -4.58 -8.98 -16.64
N TRP A 119 -4.22 -7.99 -17.42
CA TRP A 119 -5.08 -6.85 -17.76
C TRP A 119 -6.34 -7.28 -18.51
N MET A 120 -6.24 -8.10 -19.56
CA MET A 120 -7.40 -8.60 -20.28
C MET A 120 -8.33 -9.43 -19.40
N LYS A 121 -7.78 -10.26 -18.50
CA LYS A 121 -8.55 -10.99 -17.51
C LYS A 121 -9.27 -10.05 -16.54
N SER A 122 -8.63 -8.96 -16.11
CA SER A 122 -9.27 -7.96 -15.25
C SER A 122 -10.40 -7.21 -15.98
N GLN A 123 -10.25 -6.92 -17.29
CA GLN A 123 -11.31 -6.31 -18.09
C GLN A 123 -12.54 -7.21 -18.22
N LEU A 124 -12.35 -8.53 -18.39
CA LEU A 124 -13.48 -9.48 -18.36
C LEU A 124 -14.22 -9.49 -17.02
N LEU A 125 -13.51 -9.18 -15.95
CA LEU A 125 -14.08 -9.14 -14.61
C LEU A 125 -14.61 -7.74 -14.23
N ALA A 126 -14.22 -6.72 -14.98
CA ALA A 126 -14.62 -5.34 -14.72
C ALA A 126 -16.15 -5.19 -14.79
N GLY A 127 -16.71 -4.49 -13.80
CA GLY A 127 -18.15 -4.28 -13.70
C GLY A 127 -18.97 -5.49 -13.20
N ARG A 128 -18.37 -6.67 -13.03
CA ARG A 128 -19.05 -7.82 -12.43
C ARG A 128 -19.16 -7.63 -10.90
N LYS A 129 -20.37 -7.61 -10.40
CA LYS A 129 -20.58 -7.62 -8.94
C LYS A 129 -20.12 -8.96 -8.36
N PRO A 130 -19.46 -8.97 -7.19
CA PRO A 130 -19.14 -10.21 -6.51
C PRO A 130 -20.39 -11.04 -6.20
N LEU A 131 -20.34 -12.34 -6.47
CA LEU A 131 -21.41 -13.27 -6.06
C LEU A 131 -21.47 -13.39 -4.53
N GLY A 132 -20.31 -13.26 -3.90
CA GLY A 132 -20.20 -13.33 -2.45
C GLY A 132 -20.97 -12.25 -1.69
N ASP A 133 -21.37 -11.16 -2.33
CA ASP A 133 -22.18 -10.10 -1.72
C ASP A 133 -23.61 -10.55 -1.39
N THR A 134 -24.08 -11.65 -1.97
CA THR A 134 -25.43 -12.15 -1.72
C THR A 134 -25.43 -13.63 -1.31
N PRO A 135 -26.29 -14.03 -0.36
CA PRO A 135 -26.45 -15.44 0.01
C PRO A 135 -26.84 -16.34 -1.17
N GLN A 136 -27.62 -15.83 -2.12
CA GLN A 136 -28.03 -16.54 -3.34
C GLN A 136 -26.85 -16.77 -4.27
N GLY A 137 -25.94 -15.78 -4.39
CA GLY A 137 -24.73 -15.90 -5.20
C GLY A 137 -23.81 -17.02 -4.70
N ILE A 138 -23.62 -17.10 -3.38
CA ILE A 138 -22.79 -18.13 -2.74
C ILE A 138 -23.40 -19.54 -2.93
N LYS A 139 -24.72 -19.66 -2.98
CA LYS A 139 -25.46 -20.92 -3.11
C LYS A 139 -25.66 -21.38 -4.56
N GLN A 140 -25.13 -20.66 -5.56
CA GLN A 140 -25.27 -21.05 -6.97
C GLN A 140 -24.62 -22.42 -7.25
N PRO A 141 -25.19 -23.22 -8.16
CA PRO A 141 -24.61 -24.50 -8.53
C PRO A 141 -23.18 -24.36 -9.05
N GLY A 142 -22.28 -25.19 -8.53
CA GLY A 142 -20.87 -25.18 -8.92
C GLY A 142 -20.00 -24.15 -8.22
N VAL A 143 -20.57 -23.30 -7.37
CA VAL A 143 -19.78 -22.40 -6.51
C VAL A 143 -19.19 -23.20 -5.36
N ILE A 144 -17.89 -23.01 -5.12
CA ILE A 144 -17.13 -23.61 -4.01
C ILE A 144 -16.68 -22.47 -3.11
N VAL A 145 -16.99 -22.56 -1.83
CA VAL A 145 -16.55 -21.60 -0.80
C VAL A 145 -15.54 -22.29 0.12
N ARG A 146 -14.48 -21.58 0.47
CA ARG A 146 -13.46 -22.01 1.43
C ARG A 146 -13.19 -20.90 2.43
N GLU A 147 -13.22 -21.23 3.72
CA GLU A 147 -12.73 -20.35 4.78
C GLU A 147 -11.22 -20.23 4.66
N ALA A 148 -10.67 -19.02 4.82
CA ALA A 148 -9.26 -18.78 4.60
C ALA A 148 -8.38 -19.52 5.62
N GLU A 149 -8.80 -19.62 6.86
CA GLU A 149 -8.07 -20.36 7.90
C GLU A 149 -8.09 -21.89 7.70
N SER A 150 -8.93 -22.40 6.77
CA SER A 150 -9.00 -23.82 6.43
C SER A 150 -7.95 -24.27 5.41
N TYR A 151 -6.86 -23.53 5.22
CA TYR A 151 -5.82 -23.89 4.27
C TYR A 151 -5.17 -25.24 4.66
N ASP A 152 -4.80 -26.00 3.62
CA ASP A 152 -4.24 -27.35 3.77
C ASP A 152 -2.72 -27.29 4.03
N ARG A 153 -2.03 -26.32 3.43
CA ARG A 153 -0.58 -26.11 3.58
C ARG A 153 -0.27 -24.62 3.63
N GLY A 154 0.69 -24.23 4.46
CA GLY A 154 1.11 -22.83 4.56
C GLY A 154 1.61 -22.46 5.95
N ASN A 155 1.90 -21.18 6.12
CA ASN A 155 2.41 -20.61 7.37
C ASN A 155 1.69 -19.32 7.79
N ALA A 156 0.57 -18.98 7.13
CA ALA A 156 -0.23 -17.81 7.47
C ALA A 156 -0.79 -17.96 8.90
N ALA A 157 -0.76 -16.88 9.69
CA ALA A 157 -1.36 -16.90 11.02
C ALA A 157 -2.88 -17.05 10.91
N LYS A 158 -3.46 -18.02 11.60
CA LYS A 158 -4.90 -18.26 11.70
C LYS A 158 -5.43 -17.52 12.93
N LEU A 159 -6.29 -16.55 12.73
CA LEU A 159 -6.93 -15.77 13.79
C LEU A 159 -8.40 -16.14 13.82
N THR A 160 -8.77 -17.04 14.73
CA THR A 160 -10.13 -17.59 14.87
C THR A 160 -10.91 -16.95 16.01
N THR A 161 -10.28 -16.05 16.77
CA THR A 161 -10.89 -15.31 17.88
C THR A 161 -10.68 -13.82 17.70
N GLY A 162 -11.55 -13.00 18.28
CA GLY A 162 -11.43 -11.53 18.24
C GLY A 162 -12.12 -10.84 17.06
N TYR A 163 -12.68 -11.58 16.10
CA TYR A 163 -13.37 -11.02 14.92
C TYR A 163 -14.88 -11.24 14.91
N GLY A 164 -15.42 -11.86 15.93
CA GLY A 164 -16.85 -12.23 16.04
C GLY A 164 -17.07 -13.73 15.96
N GLN A 165 -18.30 -14.16 16.25
CA GLN A 165 -18.62 -15.58 16.25
C GLN A 165 -18.61 -16.13 14.81
N GLY A 166 -17.86 -17.21 14.59
CA GLY A 166 -17.76 -17.87 13.29
C GLY A 166 -16.98 -17.09 12.21
N ILE A 167 -16.20 -16.07 12.59
CA ILE A 167 -15.33 -15.33 11.69
C ILE A 167 -13.89 -15.68 12.02
N GLY A 168 -13.26 -16.49 11.16
CA GLY A 168 -11.83 -16.71 11.13
C GLY A 168 -11.18 -15.87 10.02
N VAL A 169 -9.92 -15.50 10.19
CA VAL A 169 -9.16 -14.85 9.12
C VAL A 169 -7.74 -15.39 9.11
N ILE A 170 -7.12 -15.40 7.96
CA ILE A 170 -5.67 -15.48 7.89
C ILE A 170 -5.08 -14.05 7.85
N ALA A 171 -4.01 -13.87 8.59
CA ALA A 171 -3.29 -12.63 8.67
C ALA A 171 -1.78 -12.85 8.54
N SER A 172 -0.98 -11.93 9.01
CA SER A 172 0.45 -11.93 8.77
C SER A 172 1.25 -13.02 9.49
N GLY A 173 2.30 -13.45 8.78
CA GLY A 173 3.52 -14.03 9.34
C GLY A 173 4.72 -13.13 9.03
N ALA A 174 5.88 -13.43 9.63
CA ALA A 174 7.15 -12.82 9.24
C ALA A 174 7.68 -13.48 7.96
N GLY A 175 8.22 -12.70 7.04
CA GLY A 175 8.80 -13.22 5.79
C GLY A 175 7.76 -13.58 4.72
N LEU A 176 7.97 -14.69 4.01
CA LEU A 176 7.03 -15.16 2.99
C LEU A 176 5.83 -15.83 3.65
N SER A 177 4.68 -15.17 3.60
CA SER A 177 3.41 -15.71 4.05
C SER A 177 2.76 -16.53 2.94
N THR A 178 2.27 -17.71 3.26
CA THR A 178 1.65 -18.64 2.30
C THR A 178 0.39 -19.30 2.87
N ALA A 179 -0.63 -19.46 2.03
CA ALA A 179 -1.79 -20.30 2.30
C ALA A 179 -2.17 -21.03 1.01
N GLU A 180 -2.21 -22.38 1.06
CA GLU A 180 -2.49 -23.23 -0.10
C GLU A 180 -3.66 -24.15 0.21
N TYR A 181 -4.61 -24.22 -0.72
CA TYR A 181 -5.89 -24.90 -0.60
C TYR A 181 -6.01 -25.97 -1.68
N ASP A 182 -6.38 -27.19 -1.29
CA ASP A 182 -6.79 -28.24 -2.19
C ASP A 182 -8.28 -28.11 -2.50
N VAL A 183 -8.63 -28.01 -3.77
CA VAL A 183 -10.02 -27.91 -4.22
C VAL A 183 -10.30 -28.98 -5.27
N THR A 184 -11.47 -29.62 -5.17
CA THR A 184 -11.89 -30.65 -6.15
C THR A 184 -12.98 -30.07 -7.02
N ILE A 185 -12.76 -30.09 -8.33
CA ILE A 185 -13.64 -29.55 -9.37
C ILE A 185 -14.29 -30.68 -10.13
N LYS A 186 -15.63 -30.66 -10.27
CA LYS A 186 -16.37 -31.72 -11.01
C LYS A 186 -16.14 -31.65 -12.52
N LYS A 187 -16.15 -30.42 -13.09
CA LYS A 187 -16.01 -30.19 -14.54
C LYS A 187 -14.95 -29.11 -14.76
N ALA A 188 -13.97 -29.41 -15.61
CA ALA A 188 -12.94 -28.45 -16.00
C ALA A 188 -13.55 -27.18 -16.61
N GLY A 189 -12.92 -26.03 -16.37
CA GLY A 189 -13.36 -24.76 -16.93
C GLY A 189 -12.67 -23.56 -16.28
N THR A 190 -13.08 -22.38 -16.74
CA THR A 190 -12.66 -21.11 -16.17
C THR A 190 -13.55 -20.74 -15.00
N PHE A 191 -12.95 -20.43 -13.88
CA PHE A 191 -13.61 -20.00 -12.66
C PHE A 191 -13.17 -18.58 -12.32
N ARG A 192 -14.09 -17.76 -11.85
CA ARG A 192 -13.71 -16.53 -11.15
C ARG A 192 -13.41 -16.82 -9.70
N LEU A 193 -12.32 -16.30 -9.23
CA LEU A 193 -11.93 -16.35 -7.82
C LEU A 193 -12.30 -15.02 -7.18
N GLU A 194 -13.15 -15.08 -6.19
CA GLU A 194 -13.54 -13.93 -5.38
C GLU A 194 -13.02 -14.12 -3.96
N VAL A 195 -12.54 -13.03 -3.34
CA VAL A 195 -11.99 -13.07 -1.99
C VAL A 195 -12.67 -12.02 -1.12
N ARG A 196 -13.06 -12.41 0.08
CA ARG A 196 -13.55 -11.52 1.13
C ARG A 196 -12.41 -11.15 2.06
N GLN A 197 -12.12 -9.85 2.13
CA GLN A 197 -11.00 -9.34 2.93
C GLN A 197 -11.31 -8.03 3.63
N ALA A 198 -10.54 -7.73 4.69
CA ALA A 198 -10.41 -6.41 5.29
C ALA A 198 -8.95 -5.94 5.19
N ALA A 199 -8.74 -4.68 4.82
CA ALA A 199 -7.41 -4.09 4.68
C ALA A 199 -7.43 -2.58 4.92
N ALA A 200 -6.72 -2.10 5.94
CA ALA A 200 -6.47 -0.67 6.14
C ALA A 200 -5.38 -0.13 5.19
N GLN A 201 -4.50 -1.02 4.68
CA GLN A 201 -3.43 -0.69 3.76
C GLN A 201 -3.43 -1.67 2.59
N SER A 202 -2.98 -1.21 1.42
CA SER A 202 -2.83 -2.09 0.25
C SER A 202 -1.76 -3.16 0.51
N ARG A 203 -2.16 -4.43 0.42
CA ARG A 203 -1.30 -5.59 0.62
C ARG A 203 -1.49 -6.59 -0.53
N PRO A 204 -1.02 -6.27 -1.74
CA PRO A 204 -1.20 -7.15 -2.89
C PRO A 204 -0.51 -8.50 -2.67
N CYS A 205 -1.21 -9.56 -3.08
CA CYS A 205 -0.78 -10.95 -2.98
C CYS A 205 -0.67 -11.58 -4.37
N ARG A 206 0.19 -12.57 -4.52
CA ARG A 206 0.15 -13.43 -5.69
C ARG A 206 -0.90 -14.52 -5.49
N ILE A 207 -1.57 -14.86 -6.58
CA ILE A 207 -2.46 -16.03 -6.64
C ILE A 207 -1.89 -16.99 -7.66
N LEU A 208 -1.64 -18.23 -7.23
CA LEU A 208 -1.19 -19.31 -8.09
C LEU A 208 -2.28 -20.39 -8.15
N VAL A 209 -2.43 -20.99 -9.33
CA VAL A 209 -3.36 -22.08 -9.59
C VAL A 209 -2.56 -23.24 -10.17
N ASN A 210 -2.56 -24.38 -9.51
CA ASN A 210 -1.78 -25.55 -9.91
C ASN A 210 -0.27 -25.23 -10.12
N GLY A 211 0.29 -24.34 -9.29
CA GLY A 211 1.65 -23.85 -9.41
C GLY A 211 1.88 -22.74 -10.44
N GLY A 212 0.95 -22.49 -11.34
CA GLY A 212 1.03 -21.41 -12.33
C GLY A 212 0.51 -20.09 -11.78
N LEU A 213 1.19 -18.96 -12.09
CA LEU A 213 0.78 -17.62 -11.67
C LEU A 213 -0.52 -17.21 -12.36
N ALA A 214 -1.62 -17.12 -11.59
CA ALA A 214 -2.91 -16.65 -12.07
C ALA A 214 -3.06 -15.14 -11.98
N HIS A 215 -2.60 -14.53 -10.87
CA HIS A 215 -2.60 -13.09 -10.70
C HIS A 215 -1.35 -12.64 -9.90
N PRO A 216 -0.57 -11.67 -10.38
CA PRO A 216 0.67 -11.25 -9.73
C PRO A 216 0.48 -10.33 -8.53
N ALA A 217 -0.65 -9.64 -8.42
CA ALA A 217 -0.89 -8.60 -7.43
C ALA A 217 -2.39 -8.44 -7.09
N ALA A 218 -3.06 -9.55 -6.79
CA ALA A 218 -4.45 -9.56 -6.30
C ALA A 218 -4.55 -8.99 -4.88
N LEU A 219 -5.77 -8.73 -4.41
CA LEU A 219 -6.05 -8.30 -3.03
C LEU A 219 -5.46 -6.92 -2.65
N GLY A 220 -5.05 -6.13 -3.62
CA GLY A 220 -4.42 -4.83 -3.39
C GLY A 220 -5.36 -3.71 -2.96
N ARG A 221 -6.69 -3.95 -2.89
CA ARG A 221 -7.66 -2.93 -2.52
C ARG A 221 -7.73 -2.74 -1.01
N THR A 222 -7.91 -1.49 -0.58
CA THR A 222 -8.19 -1.14 0.81
C THR A 222 -9.69 -1.15 1.09
N THR A 223 -10.07 -1.45 2.32
CA THR A 223 -11.47 -1.51 2.77
C THR A 223 -11.75 -0.57 3.94
N GLY A 224 -10.73 0.17 4.42
CA GLY A 224 -10.82 1.16 5.48
C GLY A 224 -10.27 0.70 6.83
N SER A 225 -10.38 -0.57 7.19
CA SER A 225 -9.82 -1.09 8.44
C SER A 225 -9.41 -2.56 8.31
N TRP A 226 -8.92 -3.13 9.42
CA TRP A 226 -8.58 -4.56 9.54
C TRP A 226 -9.72 -5.41 10.12
N TYR A 227 -10.85 -4.81 10.45
CA TYR A 227 -11.94 -5.45 11.18
C TYR A 227 -13.05 -5.97 10.27
N PRO A 228 -13.84 -6.96 10.74
CA PRO A 228 -14.89 -7.64 9.96
C PRO A 228 -15.97 -6.72 9.39
N ASN A 229 -16.30 -5.63 10.09
CA ASN A 229 -17.30 -4.65 9.65
C ASN A 229 -16.90 -3.92 8.36
N THR A 230 -15.63 -4.00 7.96
CA THR A 230 -15.12 -3.42 6.70
C THR A 230 -14.75 -4.49 5.68
N GLN A 231 -15.01 -5.77 5.95
CA GLN A 231 -14.78 -6.83 4.98
C GLN A 231 -15.64 -6.62 3.72
N LYS A 232 -14.99 -6.78 2.56
CA LYS A 232 -15.65 -6.68 1.25
C LYS A 232 -15.22 -7.83 0.36
N TRP A 233 -16.15 -8.36 -0.39
CA TRP A 233 -15.87 -9.26 -1.48
C TRP A 233 -15.26 -8.53 -2.65
N GLY A 234 -14.42 -9.22 -3.41
CA GLY A 234 -13.87 -8.75 -4.65
C GLY A 234 -13.51 -9.87 -5.58
N VAL A 235 -13.72 -9.61 -6.84
CA VAL A 235 -13.30 -10.52 -7.91
C VAL A 235 -11.82 -10.29 -8.16
N GLU A 236 -10.99 -11.28 -7.86
CA GLU A 236 -9.54 -11.11 -7.81
C GLU A 236 -8.81 -11.74 -8.99
N ALA A 237 -9.31 -12.87 -9.52
CA ALA A 237 -8.63 -13.57 -10.60
C ALA A 237 -9.58 -14.46 -11.41
N LEU A 238 -9.13 -14.84 -12.61
CA LEU A 238 -9.62 -16.01 -13.35
C LEU A 238 -8.68 -17.19 -13.10
N ALA A 239 -9.28 -18.31 -12.71
CA ALA A 239 -8.58 -19.57 -12.45
C ALA A 239 -8.99 -20.61 -13.48
N GLU A 240 -8.01 -21.13 -14.23
CA GLU A 240 -8.24 -22.29 -15.11
C GLU A 240 -8.11 -23.56 -14.27
N LEU A 241 -9.22 -24.24 -14.02
CA LEU A 241 -9.28 -25.42 -13.17
C LEU A 241 -9.58 -26.67 -13.99
N LYS A 242 -8.82 -27.74 -13.74
CA LYS A 242 -9.05 -29.06 -14.33
C LYS A 242 -10.07 -29.85 -13.51
N ALA A 243 -10.72 -30.83 -14.11
CA ALA A 243 -11.53 -31.77 -13.37
C ALA A 243 -10.63 -32.58 -12.38
N GLY A 244 -11.16 -32.86 -11.19
CA GLY A 244 -10.40 -33.47 -10.10
C GLY A 244 -9.71 -32.44 -9.21
N LYS A 245 -8.57 -32.83 -8.63
CA LYS A 245 -7.82 -32.03 -7.67
C LYS A 245 -7.10 -30.85 -8.33
N ASN A 246 -7.22 -29.68 -7.73
CA ASN A 246 -6.49 -28.46 -8.04
C ASN A 246 -5.94 -27.84 -6.77
N THR A 247 -4.93 -27.00 -6.90
CA THR A 247 -4.39 -26.20 -5.80
C THR A 247 -4.57 -24.72 -6.09
N ILE A 248 -5.04 -24.00 -5.07
CA ILE A 248 -5.07 -22.52 -5.07
C ILE A 248 -4.09 -22.07 -3.98
N ARG A 249 -3.10 -21.29 -4.36
CA ARG A 249 -2.14 -20.74 -3.41
C ARG A 249 -2.20 -19.22 -3.43
N ILE A 250 -2.29 -18.63 -2.25
CA ILE A 250 -2.13 -17.19 -2.01
C ILE A 250 -0.81 -17.02 -1.28
N ASP A 251 0.07 -16.17 -1.80
CA ASP A 251 1.32 -15.86 -1.13
C ASP A 251 1.70 -14.38 -1.25
N ARG A 252 2.50 -13.92 -0.27
CA ARG A 252 3.01 -12.57 -0.21
C ARG A 252 4.28 -12.50 0.63
N GLN A 253 5.24 -11.71 0.17
CA GLN A 253 6.35 -11.30 1.04
C GLN A 253 5.84 -10.26 2.03
N GLY A 254 5.80 -10.62 3.32
CA GLY A 254 5.25 -9.80 4.41
C GLY A 254 3.79 -10.14 4.76
N PRO A 255 3.14 -9.28 5.57
CA PRO A 255 1.82 -9.57 6.14
C PRO A 255 0.70 -9.58 5.09
N PHE A 256 -0.22 -10.54 5.19
CA PHE A 256 -1.45 -10.59 4.41
C PHE A 256 -2.41 -9.44 4.77
N PRO A 257 -3.36 -9.05 3.87
CA PRO A 257 -4.63 -8.48 4.32
C PRO A 257 -5.34 -9.50 5.21
N HIS A 258 -6.33 -9.08 5.99
CA HIS A 258 -7.15 -10.02 6.77
C HIS A 258 -8.14 -10.72 5.82
N ILE A 259 -7.79 -11.93 5.39
CA ILE A 259 -8.59 -12.72 4.45
C ILE A 259 -9.50 -13.64 5.25
N ASP A 260 -10.81 -13.50 5.07
CA ASP A 260 -11.85 -14.30 5.74
C ASP A 260 -12.15 -15.58 4.94
N LYS A 261 -12.49 -15.45 3.69
CA LYS A 261 -12.84 -16.59 2.82
C LYS A 261 -12.68 -16.25 1.35
N PHE A 262 -12.71 -17.26 0.53
CA PHE A 262 -12.80 -17.11 -0.92
C PHE A 262 -13.86 -18.02 -1.51
N LEU A 263 -14.29 -17.70 -2.73
CA LEU A 263 -15.14 -18.56 -3.53
C LEU A 263 -14.58 -18.74 -4.93
N LEU A 264 -14.89 -19.88 -5.52
CA LEU A 264 -14.65 -20.19 -6.92
C LEU A 264 -16.01 -20.39 -7.59
N ALA A 265 -16.32 -19.60 -8.61
CA ALA A 265 -17.56 -19.69 -9.35
C ALA A 265 -17.27 -19.94 -10.86
N PRO A 266 -17.93 -20.94 -11.48
CA PRO A 266 -17.72 -21.20 -12.89
C PRO A 266 -18.19 -20.01 -13.75
N ILE A 267 -17.44 -19.71 -14.81
CA ILE A 267 -17.81 -18.72 -15.83
C ILE A 267 -18.33 -19.48 -17.05
N THR A 268 -19.56 -19.19 -17.45
CA THR A 268 -20.20 -19.80 -18.62
C THR A 268 -20.08 -18.96 -19.87
N ASP A 269 -19.67 -17.69 -19.75
CA ASP A 269 -19.58 -16.75 -20.88
C ASP A 269 -18.27 -16.92 -21.68
N THR A 270 -18.38 -17.07 -22.97
CA THR A 270 -17.32 -17.50 -23.90
C THR A 270 -16.57 -16.37 -24.63
N GLY A 271 -16.35 -15.23 -24.01
CA GLY A 271 -15.55 -14.15 -24.59
C GLY A 271 -14.02 -14.43 -24.68
N SER A 272 -13.57 -15.70 -24.73
CA SER A 272 -12.22 -16.08 -24.27
C SER A 272 -11.19 -16.49 -25.31
N GLY A 273 -11.48 -16.47 -26.63
CA GLY A 273 -10.54 -17.00 -27.63
C GLY A 273 -9.15 -16.36 -27.60
N SER A 274 -9.08 -15.05 -27.68
CA SER A 274 -7.80 -14.29 -27.67
C SER A 274 -7.07 -14.40 -26.34
N ILE A 275 -7.81 -14.42 -25.20
CA ILE A 275 -7.20 -14.55 -23.87
C ILE A 275 -6.57 -15.92 -23.68
N ASN A 276 -7.20 -16.99 -24.18
CA ASN A 276 -6.67 -18.33 -24.06
C ASN A 276 -5.36 -18.49 -24.85
N ALA A 277 -5.30 -17.96 -26.07
CA ALA A 277 -4.08 -17.99 -26.87
C ALA A 277 -2.93 -17.23 -26.20
N LEU A 278 -3.18 -16.01 -25.72
CA LEU A 278 -2.19 -15.21 -24.99
C LEU A 278 -1.80 -15.86 -23.64
N SER A 279 -2.75 -16.49 -22.95
CA SER A 279 -2.46 -17.20 -21.69
C SER A 279 -1.55 -18.40 -21.93
N GLN A 280 -1.72 -19.13 -23.05
CA GLN A 280 -0.80 -20.21 -23.45
C GLN A 280 0.60 -19.68 -23.76
N LEU A 281 0.71 -18.54 -24.46
CA LEU A 281 2.01 -17.91 -24.70
C LEU A 281 2.66 -17.44 -23.37
N ALA A 282 1.89 -16.80 -22.50
CA ALA A 282 2.38 -16.36 -21.21
C ALA A 282 2.81 -17.51 -20.28
N SER A 283 2.21 -18.70 -20.42
CA SER A 283 2.64 -19.89 -19.66
C SER A 283 4.01 -20.40 -20.08
N LYS A 284 4.46 -20.08 -21.30
CA LYS A 284 5.78 -20.46 -21.84
C LYS A 284 6.88 -19.49 -21.46
N VAL A 285 6.57 -18.37 -20.79
CA VAL A 285 7.58 -17.40 -20.34
C VAL A 285 8.52 -18.09 -19.34
N PRO A 286 9.84 -18.13 -19.61
CA PRO A 286 10.79 -18.77 -18.71
C PRO A 286 10.83 -18.07 -17.34
N ASN A 287 10.89 -18.86 -16.28
CA ASN A 287 10.92 -18.33 -14.89
C ASN A 287 9.87 -17.23 -14.65
N ARG A 288 8.64 -17.46 -15.10
CA ARG A 288 7.54 -16.52 -14.99
C ARG A 288 7.31 -16.09 -13.53
N ASP A 289 7.44 -17.01 -12.58
CA ASP A 289 7.23 -16.78 -11.16
C ASP A 289 8.32 -15.91 -10.52
N ALA A 290 9.46 -15.76 -11.21
CA ALA A 290 10.53 -14.83 -10.82
C ALA A 290 10.33 -13.39 -11.35
N LEU A 291 9.24 -13.12 -12.08
CA LEU A 291 8.89 -11.74 -12.42
C LEU A 291 8.50 -10.95 -11.19
N HIS A 292 9.08 -9.75 -11.02
CA HIS A 292 8.86 -8.93 -9.83
C HIS A 292 7.41 -8.41 -9.79
N PRO A 293 6.62 -8.70 -8.74
CA PRO A 293 5.18 -8.39 -8.70
C PRO A 293 4.85 -6.90 -8.85
N ALA A 294 5.63 -6.02 -8.21
CA ALA A 294 5.40 -4.58 -8.31
C ALA A 294 5.65 -4.04 -9.73
N VAL A 295 6.60 -4.62 -10.46
CA VAL A 295 6.84 -4.24 -11.86
C VAL A 295 5.70 -4.73 -12.75
N LEU A 296 5.22 -5.96 -12.54
CA LEU A 296 4.03 -6.46 -13.25
C LEU A 296 2.80 -5.57 -13.00
N GLN A 297 2.56 -5.18 -11.76
CA GLN A 297 1.45 -4.29 -11.42
C GLN A 297 1.54 -2.95 -12.14
N GLN A 298 2.74 -2.39 -12.25
CA GLN A 298 2.95 -1.15 -13.01
C GLN A 298 2.70 -1.32 -14.51
N TRP A 299 3.09 -2.45 -15.09
CA TRP A 299 2.76 -2.76 -16.48
C TRP A 299 1.25 -2.90 -16.70
N VAL A 300 0.53 -3.56 -15.79
CA VAL A 300 -0.95 -3.66 -15.85
C VAL A 300 -1.59 -2.28 -15.76
N ALA A 301 -1.15 -1.44 -14.81
CA ALA A 301 -1.65 -0.08 -14.68
C ALA A 301 -1.32 0.79 -15.92
N HIS A 302 -0.14 0.61 -16.51
CA HIS A 302 0.26 1.32 -17.71
C HIS A 302 -0.58 0.90 -18.93
N LEU A 303 -0.87 -0.38 -19.08
CA LEU A 303 -1.79 -0.87 -20.12
C LEU A 303 -3.19 -0.26 -19.97
N GLU A 304 -3.70 -0.15 -18.74
CA GLU A 304 -5.00 0.48 -18.50
C GLU A 304 -5.00 1.96 -18.86
N THR A 305 -3.99 2.72 -18.43
CA THR A 305 -3.91 4.15 -18.68
C THR A 305 -3.64 4.50 -20.15
N THR A 306 -3.04 3.61 -20.92
CA THR A 306 -2.70 3.83 -22.35
C THR A 306 -3.68 3.18 -23.30
N ARG A 307 -4.75 2.58 -22.79
CA ARG A 307 -5.74 1.83 -23.56
C ARG A 307 -6.30 2.61 -24.76
N ASP A 308 -6.72 3.84 -24.51
CA ASP A 308 -7.38 4.71 -25.49
C ASP A 308 -6.44 5.77 -26.07
N ASP A 309 -5.17 5.77 -25.67
CA ASP A 309 -4.15 6.72 -26.13
C ASP A 309 -3.53 6.25 -27.44
N LYS A 310 -4.02 6.82 -28.56
CA LYS A 310 -3.52 6.53 -29.92
C LYS A 310 -2.07 7.02 -30.14
N THR A 311 -1.55 7.89 -29.29
CA THR A 311 -0.18 8.40 -29.36
C THR A 311 0.82 7.56 -28.54
N SER A 312 0.31 6.65 -27.72
CA SER A 312 1.10 5.75 -26.90
C SER A 312 1.97 4.83 -27.78
N PRO A 313 3.21 4.54 -27.38
CA PRO A 313 4.01 3.47 -27.99
C PRO A 313 3.32 2.10 -27.98
N LEU A 314 2.34 1.91 -27.10
CA LEU A 314 1.55 0.68 -26.99
C LEU A 314 0.24 0.70 -27.84
N ALA A 315 -0.05 1.76 -28.57
CA ALA A 315 -1.28 1.85 -29.36
C ALA A 315 -1.44 0.67 -30.34
N LEU A 316 -0.38 0.29 -31.06
CA LEU A 316 -0.39 -0.88 -31.92
C LEU A 316 -0.61 -2.18 -31.13
N TRP A 317 0.00 -2.31 -29.96
CA TRP A 317 -0.19 -3.46 -29.08
C TRP A 317 -1.64 -3.59 -28.63
N HIS A 318 -2.26 -2.52 -28.19
CA HIS A 318 -3.68 -2.48 -27.80
C HIS A 318 -4.59 -2.86 -28.99
N HIS A 319 -4.30 -2.37 -30.18
CA HIS A 319 -5.04 -2.72 -31.37
C HIS A 319 -4.99 -4.23 -31.68
N VAL A 320 -3.80 -4.83 -31.65
CA VAL A 320 -3.60 -6.27 -31.91
C VAL A 320 -4.29 -7.13 -30.86
N VAL A 321 -4.14 -6.82 -29.57
CA VAL A 321 -4.70 -7.66 -28.51
C VAL A 321 -6.21 -7.51 -28.35
N SER A 322 -6.80 -6.39 -28.76
CA SER A 322 -8.26 -6.20 -28.76
C SER A 322 -8.97 -6.96 -29.87
N GLY A 323 -8.23 -7.55 -30.83
CA GLY A 323 -8.83 -8.22 -32.00
C GLY A 323 -9.56 -7.25 -32.91
N ALA A 324 -9.23 -5.97 -32.87
CA ALA A 324 -9.87 -4.97 -33.71
C ALA A 324 -9.57 -5.23 -35.20
N THR A 325 -10.62 -5.36 -35.99
CA THR A 325 -10.55 -5.56 -37.48
C THR A 325 -10.34 -4.24 -38.23
N SER A 326 -10.30 -3.11 -37.51
CA SER A 326 -10.06 -1.77 -38.06
C SER A 326 -8.58 -1.60 -38.44
N THR A 327 -8.31 -0.67 -39.37
CA THR A 327 -6.95 -0.33 -39.83
C THR A 327 -6.07 0.05 -38.61
N PRO A 328 -4.87 -0.56 -38.47
CA PRO A 328 -3.98 -0.22 -37.37
C PRO A 328 -3.59 1.26 -37.44
N PRO A 329 -3.33 1.89 -36.28
CA PRO A 329 -2.90 3.29 -36.24
C PRO A 329 -1.64 3.48 -37.08
N THR A 330 -1.71 4.39 -38.07
CA THR A 330 -0.66 4.65 -39.05
C THR A 330 0.58 5.37 -38.53
N THR A 331 0.56 5.79 -37.29
CA THR A 331 1.71 6.40 -36.64
C THR A 331 2.45 5.34 -35.82
N GLY A 332 3.41 4.66 -36.46
CA GLY A 332 4.44 3.93 -35.71
C GLY A 332 5.15 4.89 -34.75
N PRO A 333 5.54 4.43 -33.56
CA PRO A 333 6.22 5.30 -32.61
C PRO A 333 7.49 5.81 -33.27
N ARG A 334 7.59 7.14 -33.47
CA ARG A 334 8.91 7.75 -33.54
C ARG A 334 9.60 7.39 -32.23
N ILE A 335 10.65 6.58 -32.30
CA ILE A 335 11.54 6.30 -31.17
C ILE A 335 12.21 7.63 -30.82
N GLY A 336 11.42 8.56 -30.29
CA GLY A 336 11.87 9.81 -29.71
C GLY A 336 12.35 9.53 -28.28
N LYS A 337 13.23 10.38 -27.80
CA LYS A 337 13.92 10.36 -26.50
C LYS A 337 13.04 10.15 -25.23
N HIS A 338 11.75 9.90 -25.38
CA HIS A 338 10.74 9.73 -24.31
C HIS A 338 10.44 8.27 -23.89
N ALA A 339 11.10 7.27 -24.49
CA ALA A 339 10.97 5.85 -24.07
C ALA A 339 11.51 5.54 -22.66
N LYS A 340 11.79 6.55 -21.85
CA LYS A 340 12.38 6.41 -20.49
C LYS A 340 11.35 6.35 -19.36
N GLN A 341 10.04 6.47 -19.61
CA GLN A 341 9.11 6.85 -18.53
C GLN A 341 8.28 5.78 -17.80
N PRO A 342 7.99 4.55 -18.23
CA PRO A 342 7.13 3.68 -17.40
C PRO A 342 7.77 3.19 -16.11
N LEU A 343 9.09 3.34 -15.95
CA LEU A 343 9.81 2.77 -14.80
C LEU A 343 10.49 3.81 -13.90
N SER A 344 10.34 5.12 -14.19
CA SER A 344 11.01 6.18 -13.42
C SER A 344 10.37 6.44 -12.05
N ASN A 345 9.09 6.08 -11.85
CA ASN A 345 8.33 6.37 -10.63
C ASN A 345 8.01 5.10 -9.82
N LEU A 346 8.98 4.19 -9.69
CA LEU A 346 8.80 2.99 -8.88
C LEU A 346 8.71 3.41 -7.39
N ALA A 347 7.50 3.68 -6.92
CA ALA A 347 7.20 3.72 -5.49
C ALA A 347 7.20 2.26 -4.98
N ILE A 348 8.37 1.73 -4.64
CA ILE A 348 8.50 0.51 -3.87
C ILE A 348 8.44 0.99 -2.42
N GLY A 349 7.22 0.92 -1.81
CA GLY A 349 7.01 1.14 -0.39
C GLY A 349 7.54 -0.04 0.41
#